data_7c70842d3c2596cf096eb676bd013040
#
_entry.id   7c70842d3c2596cf096eb676bd013040
#
_cell.length_a   1.000
_cell.length_b   1.000
_cell.length_c   1.000
_cell.angle_alpha   90.00
_cell.angle_beta   90.00
_cell.angle_gamma   90.00
#
_symmetry.space_group_name_H-M   'P 1'
#
loop_
_entity.id
_entity.type
_entity.pdbx_description
1 polymer ?
#
loop_
_entity_poly.entity_id
_entity_poly.type
_entity_poly.pdbx_seq_one_letter_code
_entity_poly.pdbx_strand_id
1 'polypeptide(L)'
;ILGEHQTKLKAGQFFGNIALVNNLYGAAGRGKKPKVPAQALFWFDDWKLTGNKVSAHNDRAWGPILWAMHSLSRNVMKMTAQLVPLGNKTAKKVRLEFKQGDQWKQVATSPIDANARTAHFRIEKWDGTKDVTYRVAYNLEGREHYWEGTIRHDPVERDELVVAGFTGNTDAGFPNREVAHNV
;
A
#
# COMPACT_ATOMS: atom_id res chain seq x y z
N ILE A 1 10.48 -27.59 -16.66
CA ILE A 1 9.04 -27.33 -16.42
C ILE A 1 8.59 -28.36 -15.41
N LEU A 2 8.17 -27.90 -14.22
CA LEU A 2 7.68 -28.79 -13.15
C LEU A 2 6.18 -29.08 -13.23
N GLY A 3 5.47 -28.35 -14.07
CA GLY A 3 4.05 -28.57 -14.33
C GLY A 3 3.51 -27.65 -15.39
N GLU A 4 2.46 -28.07 -16.03
CA GLU A 4 1.66 -27.31 -16.98
C GLU A 4 0.20 -27.40 -16.58
N HIS A 5 -0.52 -26.31 -16.61
CA HIS A 5 -1.95 -26.28 -16.31
C HIS A 5 -2.71 -25.61 -17.44
N GLN A 6 -3.68 -26.34 -17.99
CA GLN A 6 -4.63 -25.79 -18.95
C GLN A 6 -5.94 -25.47 -18.27
N THR A 7 -6.40 -24.24 -18.43
CA THR A 7 -7.69 -23.80 -17.86
C THR A 7 -8.81 -23.90 -18.89
N LYS A 8 -10.03 -24.24 -18.42
CA LYS A 8 -11.26 -24.21 -19.22
C LYS A 8 -11.91 -22.81 -19.28
N LEU A 9 -11.30 -21.81 -18.64
CA LEU A 9 -11.83 -20.45 -18.61
C LEU A 9 -11.79 -19.83 -20.02
N LYS A 10 -12.88 -19.15 -20.38
CA LYS A 10 -12.96 -18.42 -21.65
C LYS A 10 -12.10 -17.17 -21.61
N ALA A 11 -11.60 -16.74 -22.76
CA ALA A 11 -10.74 -15.56 -22.88
C ALA A 11 -11.32 -14.28 -22.24
N GLY A 12 -12.64 -14.07 -22.29
CA GLY A 12 -13.31 -12.94 -21.66
C GLY A 12 -13.44 -13.01 -20.14
N GLN A 13 -12.98 -14.10 -19.52
CA GLN A 13 -12.93 -14.25 -18.04
C GLN A 13 -11.56 -13.89 -17.47
N PHE A 14 -10.56 -13.62 -18.33
CA PHE A 14 -9.22 -13.20 -17.94
C PHE A 14 -9.09 -11.68 -18.12
N PHE A 15 -9.48 -10.94 -17.11
CA PHE A 15 -9.20 -9.51 -17.03
C PHE A 15 -9.04 -9.11 -15.57
N GLY A 16 -8.21 -8.11 -15.32
CA GLY A 16 -7.83 -7.63 -14.01
C GLY A 16 -6.33 -7.77 -13.75
N ASN A 17 -5.96 -7.65 -12.50
CA ASN A 17 -4.57 -7.78 -12.07
C ASN A 17 -4.19 -9.25 -11.91
N ILE A 18 -2.92 -9.55 -12.12
CA ILE A 18 -2.36 -10.88 -11.93
C ILE A 18 -1.43 -10.84 -10.73
N ALA A 19 -1.60 -11.79 -9.83
CA ALA A 19 -0.76 -11.96 -8.67
C ALA A 19 -0.28 -13.40 -8.56
N LEU A 20 0.99 -13.57 -8.18
CA LEU A 20 1.52 -14.84 -7.73
C LEU A 20 1.24 -14.97 -6.24
N VAL A 21 0.39 -15.91 -5.87
CA VAL A 21 -0.05 -16.10 -4.49
C VAL A 21 0.48 -17.40 -3.95
N ASN A 22 1.12 -17.33 -2.80
CA ASN A 22 1.48 -18.49 -2.00
C ASN A 22 0.47 -18.61 -0.86
N ASN A 23 -0.28 -19.70 -0.84
CA ASN A 23 -1.29 -19.98 0.18
C ASN A 23 -1.07 -21.37 0.74
N LEU A 24 -0.58 -21.46 1.96
CA LEU A 24 -0.35 -22.70 2.66
C LEU A 24 -1.41 -22.91 3.74
N TYR A 25 -2.37 -23.77 3.46
CA TYR A 25 -3.28 -24.27 4.48
C TYR A 25 -2.69 -25.52 5.13
N GLY A 26 -2.57 -25.52 6.45
CA GLY A 26 -2.22 -26.74 7.18
C GLY A 26 -3.24 -27.86 6.92
N ALA A 27 -2.80 -29.10 6.98
CA ALA A 27 -3.61 -30.30 6.70
C ALA A 27 -4.89 -30.46 7.55
N ALA A 28 -5.14 -29.57 8.51
CA ALA A 28 -6.25 -29.64 9.45
C ALA A 28 -7.60 -29.12 8.92
N GLY A 29 -7.64 -28.51 7.72
CA GLY A 29 -8.86 -27.90 7.17
C GLY A 29 -9.27 -26.59 7.85
N ARG A 30 -10.30 -25.95 7.30
CA ARG A 30 -10.82 -24.66 7.77
C ARG A 30 -11.30 -24.76 9.23
N GLY A 31 -10.76 -23.94 10.11
CA GLY A 31 -11.20 -23.84 11.51
C GLY A 31 -10.53 -24.79 12.49
N LYS A 32 -9.62 -25.67 12.06
CA LYS A 32 -8.84 -26.55 12.96
C LYS A 32 -7.40 -26.09 13.02
N LYS A 33 -6.82 -26.02 14.22
CA LYS A 33 -5.39 -25.75 14.37
C LYS A 33 -4.59 -26.94 13.81
N PRO A 34 -3.60 -26.71 12.95
CA PRO A 34 -2.73 -27.78 12.47
C PRO A 34 -1.97 -28.39 13.66
N LYS A 35 -1.85 -29.70 13.68
CA LYS A 35 -1.10 -30.42 14.72
C LYS A 35 0.41 -30.14 14.68
N VAL A 36 0.91 -29.73 13.52
CA VAL A 36 2.30 -29.30 13.31
C VAL A 36 2.24 -27.99 12.52
N PRO A 37 3.00 -26.96 12.90
CA PRO A 37 3.10 -25.75 12.11
C PRO A 37 3.55 -26.10 10.68
N ALA A 38 2.77 -25.72 9.70
CA ALA A 38 3.21 -25.88 8.32
C ALA A 38 4.38 -24.93 8.06
N GLN A 39 5.54 -25.50 7.77
CA GLN A 39 6.71 -24.74 7.33
C GLN A 39 6.93 -25.03 5.86
N ALA A 40 6.69 -24.05 5.02
CA ALA A 40 7.07 -24.11 3.62
C ALA A 40 7.73 -22.80 3.22
N LEU A 41 8.79 -22.92 2.48
CA LEU A 41 9.51 -21.81 1.89
C LEU A 41 9.34 -21.89 0.37
N PHE A 42 8.82 -20.82 -0.21
CA PHE A 42 8.62 -20.72 -1.64
C PHE A 42 9.59 -19.67 -2.18
N TRP A 43 10.29 -20.02 -3.23
CA TRP A 43 11.21 -19.16 -3.94
C TRP A 43 10.68 -18.94 -5.34
N PHE A 44 10.63 -17.70 -5.76
CA PHE A 44 10.24 -17.32 -7.11
C PHE A 44 11.33 -16.41 -7.66
N ASP A 45 11.74 -16.67 -8.87
CA ASP A 45 12.74 -15.90 -9.60
C ASP A 45 12.33 -15.81 -11.06
N ASP A 46 12.77 -14.78 -11.76
CA ASP A 46 12.53 -14.55 -13.18
C ASP A 46 11.08 -14.73 -13.64
N TRP A 47 10.13 -14.37 -12.77
CA TRP A 47 8.72 -14.46 -13.13
C TRP A 47 8.38 -13.51 -14.26
N LYS A 48 8.06 -14.07 -15.41
CA LYS A 48 7.73 -13.35 -16.63
C LYS A 48 6.32 -13.68 -17.10
N LEU A 49 5.54 -12.68 -17.34
CA LEU A 49 4.22 -12.80 -17.94
C LEU A 49 4.27 -12.23 -19.35
N THR A 50 3.83 -13.02 -20.35
CA THR A 50 3.78 -12.60 -21.75
C THR A 50 2.47 -13.04 -22.40
N GLY A 51 2.04 -12.32 -23.40
CA GLY A 51 0.84 -12.66 -24.18
C GLY A 51 0.26 -11.45 -24.88
N ASN A 52 -0.54 -11.70 -25.91
CA ASN A 52 -1.19 -10.65 -26.69
C ASN A 52 -2.28 -9.86 -25.95
N LYS A 53 -2.67 -10.32 -24.75
CA LYS A 53 -3.63 -9.66 -23.85
C LYS A 53 -2.99 -9.09 -22.61
N VAL A 54 -1.65 -9.17 -22.50
CA VAL A 54 -0.91 -8.61 -21.37
C VAL A 54 -0.51 -7.18 -21.69
N SER A 55 -0.99 -6.25 -20.89
CA SER A 55 -0.56 -4.85 -20.93
C SER A 55 0.24 -4.53 -19.67
N ALA A 56 1.43 -3.98 -19.83
CA ALA A 56 2.25 -3.50 -18.73
C ALA A 56 1.93 -2.02 -18.45
N HIS A 57 1.53 -1.72 -17.24
CA HIS A 57 1.23 -0.37 -16.76
C HIS A 57 2.14 -0.02 -15.60
N ASN A 58 3.37 0.38 -15.90
CA ASN A 58 4.37 0.72 -14.87
C ASN A 58 3.98 1.92 -14.01
N ASP A 59 3.10 2.78 -14.52
CA ASP A 59 2.47 3.89 -13.82
C ASP A 59 1.47 3.44 -12.74
N ARG A 60 1.00 2.20 -12.83
CA ARG A 60 0.04 1.57 -11.90
C ARG A 60 0.68 0.49 -11.03
N ALA A 61 2.00 0.51 -10.90
CA ALA A 61 2.72 -0.46 -10.08
C ALA A 61 2.27 -0.37 -8.62
N TRP A 62 1.88 -1.49 -8.04
CA TRP A 62 1.55 -1.60 -6.63
C TRP A 62 2.84 -1.72 -5.80
N GLY A 63 2.99 -0.82 -4.83
CA GLY A 63 4.22 -0.74 -4.03
C GLY A 63 5.36 0.01 -4.75
N PRO A 64 6.54 0.11 -4.11
CA PRO A 64 6.90 -0.40 -2.77
C PRO A 64 6.22 0.31 -1.60
N ILE A 65 5.61 1.47 -1.80
CA ILE A 65 4.81 2.17 -0.80
C ILE A 65 3.35 1.76 -0.99
N LEU A 66 2.74 1.14 0.02
CA LEU A 66 1.38 0.61 -0.06
C LEU A 66 0.33 1.67 0.23
N TRP A 67 0.60 2.51 1.23
CA TRP A 67 -0.26 3.61 1.67
C TRP A 67 0.48 4.51 2.66
N ALA A 68 -0.05 5.69 2.89
CA ALA A 68 0.34 6.57 3.97
C ALA A 68 -0.92 7.11 4.66
N MET A 69 -0.88 7.17 5.99
CA MET A 69 -1.95 7.72 6.83
C MET A 69 -1.38 8.79 7.74
N HIS A 70 -2.16 9.85 7.97
CA HIS A 70 -1.74 10.94 8.83
C HIS A 70 -2.79 11.23 9.91
N SER A 71 -2.35 11.91 10.95
CA SER A 71 -3.20 12.50 11.98
C SER A 71 -2.69 13.88 12.34
N LEU A 72 -3.62 14.77 12.66
CA LEU A 72 -3.34 16.12 13.14
C LEU A 72 -3.79 16.23 14.60
N SER A 73 -2.96 16.77 15.46
CA SER A 73 -3.32 17.04 16.84
C SER A 73 -2.37 18.05 17.48
N ARG A 74 -2.91 19.09 18.09
CA ARG A 74 -2.16 20.08 18.88
C ARG A 74 -0.96 20.66 18.12
N ASN A 75 -1.18 21.09 16.89
CA ASN A 75 -0.14 21.61 15.98
C ASN A 75 0.99 20.61 15.70
N VAL A 76 0.69 19.33 15.70
CA VAL A 76 1.62 18.28 15.30
C VAL A 76 0.98 17.42 14.21
N MET A 77 1.66 17.27 13.09
CA MET A 77 1.32 16.29 12.08
C MET A 77 2.15 15.03 12.29
N LYS A 78 1.50 13.89 12.37
CA LYS A 78 2.14 12.57 12.37
C LYS A 78 1.70 11.81 11.13
N MET A 79 2.62 11.12 10.49
CA MET A 79 2.32 10.28 9.32
C MET A 79 3.06 8.95 9.43
N THR A 80 2.37 7.89 9.07
CA THR A 80 2.95 6.55 8.93
C THR A 80 2.78 6.10 7.49
N ALA A 81 3.87 5.72 6.84
CA ALA A 81 3.87 5.06 5.54
C ALA A 81 4.16 3.57 5.71
N GLN A 82 3.36 2.73 5.06
CA GLN A 82 3.55 1.28 5.02
C GLN A 82 4.24 0.89 3.73
N LEU A 83 5.26 0.06 3.83
CA LEU A 83 5.98 -0.49 2.69
C LEU A 83 5.79 -2.00 2.57
N VAL A 84 6.05 -2.53 1.38
CA VAL A 84 6.17 -3.98 1.15
C VAL A 84 7.43 -4.54 1.83
N PRO A 85 7.56 -5.87 1.98
CA PRO A 85 8.83 -6.49 2.30
C PRO A 85 9.92 -6.08 1.30
N LEU A 86 10.97 -5.43 1.79
CA LEU A 86 12.08 -4.93 1.00
C LEU A 86 13.33 -5.80 1.23
N GLY A 87 14.13 -5.97 0.20
CA GLY A 87 15.38 -6.71 0.26
C GLY A 87 16.43 -6.06 1.19
N ASN A 88 17.39 -6.86 1.63
CA ASN A 88 18.43 -6.38 2.55
C ASN A 88 19.36 -5.30 1.95
N LYS A 89 19.49 -5.27 0.64
CA LYS A 89 20.34 -4.32 -0.10
C LYS A 89 19.64 -3.03 -0.52
N THR A 90 18.33 -2.90 -0.26
CA THR A 90 17.54 -1.73 -0.65
C THR A 90 17.75 -0.55 0.32
N ALA A 91 17.36 0.64 -0.12
CA ALA A 91 17.42 1.85 0.72
C ALA A 91 16.62 1.66 2.02
N LYS A 92 17.17 2.15 3.13
CA LYS A 92 16.58 1.98 4.47
C LYS A 92 15.82 3.21 4.96
N LYS A 93 15.63 4.20 4.09
CA LYS A 93 14.99 5.47 4.44
C LYS A 93 13.95 5.85 3.40
N VAL A 94 12.91 6.51 3.90
CA VAL A 94 11.81 7.09 3.10
C VAL A 94 11.80 8.60 3.29
N ARG A 95 11.48 9.34 2.25
CA ARG A 95 11.36 10.81 2.29
C ARG A 95 9.90 11.21 2.32
N LEU A 96 9.61 12.27 3.06
CA LEU A 96 8.35 12.99 3.00
C LEU A 96 8.62 14.32 2.29
N GLU A 97 7.83 14.62 1.29
CA GLU A 97 7.95 15.83 0.47
C GLU A 97 6.59 16.54 0.40
N PHE A 98 6.62 17.87 0.46
CA PHE A 98 5.44 18.72 0.30
C PHE A 98 5.52 19.50 -1.00
N LYS A 99 4.37 19.69 -1.64
CA LYS A 99 4.26 20.48 -2.83
C LYS A 99 4.26 21.98 -2.48
N GLN A 100 5.19 22.73 -3.07
CA GLN A 100 5.31 24.18 -2.93
C GLN A 100 5.31 24.81 -4.33
N GLY A 101 4.17 25.37 -4.73
CA GLY A 101 3.96 25.72 -6.15
C GLY A 101 4.04 24.47 -7.02
N ASP A 102 4.88 24.49 -8.03
CA ASP A 102 5.10 23.36 -8.94
C ASP A 102 6.24 22.42 -8.50
N GLN A 103 6.88 22.72 -7.38
CA GLN A 103 8.04 21.96 -6.91
C GLN A 103 7.72 21.11 -5.68
N TRP A 104 8.41 19.97 -5.58
CA TRP A 104 8.39 19.11 -4.42
C TRP A 104 9.60 19.42 -3.53
N LYS A 105 9.33 19.74 -2.26
CA LYS A 105 10.37 20.02 -1.26
C LYS A 105 10.38 18.93 -0.20
N GLN A 106 11.54 18.30 -0.01
CA GLN A 106 11.73 17.35 1.09
C GLN A 106 11.66 18.08 2.43
N VAL A 107 10.81 17.59 3.32
CA VAL A 107 10.59 18.14 4.66
C VAL A 107 11.06 17.23 5.78
N ALA A 108 11.08 15.92 5.53
CA ALA A 108 11.54 14.93 6.50
C ALA A 108 12.08 13.67 5.82
N THR A 109 12.84 12.90 6.59
CA THR A 109 13.30 11.55 6.23
C THR A 109 13.08 10.65 7.44
N SER A 110 12.61 9.44 7.21
CA SER A 110 12.41 8.45 8.26
C SER A 110 13.09 7.12 7.91
N PRO A 111 13.74 6.45 8.86
CA PRO A 111 14.16 5.06 8.68
C PRO A 111 12.93 4.16 8.54
N ILE A 112 13.12 3.03 7.87
CA ILE A 112 12.11 1.97 7.76
C ILE A 112 12.33 1.00 8.91
N ASP A 113 11.29 0.79 9.73
CA ASP A 113 11.30 -0.28 10.73
C ASP A 113 11.35 -1.64 10.02
N ALA A 114 12.32 -2.45 10.40
CA ALA A 114 12.58 -3.73 9.72
C ALA A 114 11.48 -4.78 9.95
N ASN A 115 10.79 -4.72 11.08
CA ASN A 115 9.76 -5.68 11.45
C ASN A 115 8.38 -5.25 10.96
N ALA A 116 7.99 -4.01 11.29
CA ALA A 116 6.69 -3.45 10.89
C ALA A 116 6.66 -2.97 9.45
N ARG A 117 7.84 -2.72 8.82
CA ARG A 117 7.98 -2.18 7.46
C ARG A 117 7.30 -0.82 7.30
N THR A 118 7.35 -0.03 8.38
CA THR A 118 6.75 1.29 8.43
C THR A 118 7.82 2.38 8.52
N ALA A 119 7.51 3.54 7.97
CA ALA A 119 8.27 4.76 8.16
C ALA A 119 7.39 5.80 8.85
N HIS A 120 7.91 6.44 9.91
CA HIS A 120 7.15 7.37 10.74
C HIS A 120 7.71 8.77 10.61
N PHE A 121 6.84 9.71 10.33
CA PHE A 121 7.17 11.13 10.26
C PHE A 121 6.43 11.87 11.36
N ARG A 122 7.10 12.90 11.90
CA ARG A 122 6.54 13.82 12.87
C ARG A 122 6.98 15.23 12.54
N ILE A 123 6.04 16.12 12.28
CA ILE A 123 6.28 17.53 11.99
C ILE A 123 5.66 18.36 13.12
N GLU A 124 6.50 19.03 13.87
CA GLU A 124 6.10 19.95 14.92
C GLU A 124 5.71 21.31 14.33
N LYS A 125 4.95 22.10 15.10
CA LYS A 125 4.47 23.41 14.71
C LYS A 125 3.72 23.38 13.38
N TRP A 126 2.92 22.34 13.20
CA TRP A 126 2.11 22.15 12.00
C TRP A 126 1.09 23.29 11.86
N ASP A 127 1.06 23.93 10.69
CA ASP A 127 -0.01 24.83 10.30
C ASP A 127 -1.19 24.04 9.78
N GLY A 128 -2.20 23.83 10.65
CA GLY A 128 -3.41 23.08 10.32
C GLY A 128 -4.46 23.89 9.56
N THR A 129 -4.21 25.16 9.22
CA THR A 129 -5.21 26.04 8.62
C THR A 129 -5.43 25.85 7.12
N LYS A 130 -4.61 25.03 6.47
CA LYS A 130 -4.66 24.81 5.02
C LYS A 130 -4.39 23.38 4.63
N ASP A 131 -4.91 23.01 3.48
CA ASP A 131 -4.62 21.73 2.83
C ASP A 131 -3.15 21.72 2.34
N VAL A 132 -2.47 20.61 2.54
CA VAL A 132 -1.09 20.42 2.08
C VAL A 132 -0.97 19.16 1.24
N THR A 133 -0.65 19.32 -0.04
CA THR A 133 -0.35 18.19 -0.91
C THR A 133 1.01 17.62 -0.55
N TYR A 134 1.06 16.32 -0.34
CA TYR A 134 2.28 15.60 0.03
C TYR A 134 2.55 14.41 -0.89
N ARG A 135 3.78 13.97 -0.89
CA ARG A 135 4.14 12.63 -1.34
C ARG A 135 5.16 12.00 -0.41
N VAL A 136 5.04 10.70 -0.27
CA VAL A 136 6.06 9.84 0.31
C VAL A 136 6.88 9.31 -0.85
N ALA A 137 8.21 9.44 -0.78
CA ALA A 137 9.12 9.09 -1.86
C ALA A 137 10.11 8.02 -1.39
N TYR A 138 10.32 7.01 -2.21
CA TYR A 138 11.23 5.91 -1.94
C TYR A 138 12.00 5.50 -3.19
N ASN A 139 13.33 5.41 -3.07
CA ASN A 139 14.18 4.93 -4.15
C ASN A 139 14.40 3.42 -4.02
N LEU A 140 13.90 2.67 -4.99
CA LEU A 140 14.13 1.24 -5.12
C LEU A 140 15.03 0.99 -6.33
N GLU A 141 16.27 0.59 -6.08
CA GLU A 141 17.25 0.20 -7.12
C GLU A 141 17.42 1.27 -8.23
N GLY A 142 17.52 2.53 -7.82
CA GLY A 142 17.70 3.67 -8.73
C GLY A 142 16.41 4.23 -9.32
N ARG A 143 15.26 3.62 -9.07
CA ARG A 143 13.95 4.11 -9.51
C ARG A 143 13.20 4.76 -8.36
N GLU A 144 12.68 5.95 -8.58
CA GLU A 144 11.83 6.66 -7.63
C GLU A 144 10.38 6.17 -7.69
N HIS A 145 9.80 5.92 -6.52
CA HIS A 145 8.42 5.55 -6.33
C HIS A 145 7.76 6.53 -5.39
N TYR A 146 6.49 6.85 -5.65
CA TYR A 146 5.75 7.84 -4.90
C TYR A 146 4.40 7.32 -4.45
N TRP A 147 3.98 7.78 -3.28
CA TRP A 147 2.61 7.73 -2.81
C TRP A 147 2.16 9.15 -2.52
N GLU A 148 1.15 9.63 -3.21
CA GLU A 148 0.69 11.01 -3.13
C GLU A 148 -0.65 11.10 -2.39
N GLY A 149 -0.89 12.24 -1.74
CA GLY A 149 -2.14 12.52 -1.06
C GLY A 149 -2.22 13.98 -0.61
N THR A 150 -3.30 14.29 0.10
CA THR A 150 -3.52 15.61 0.67
C THR A 150 -3.75 15.49 2.16
N ILE A 151 -2.98 16.21 2.95
CA ILE A 151 -3.28 16.47 4.35
C ILE A 151 -4.30 17.60 4.36
N ARG A 152 -5.52 17.28 4.74
CA ARG A 152 -6.59 18.28 4.85
C ARG A 152 -6.35 19.20 6.03
N HIS A 153 -6.84 20.43 5.95
CA HIS A 153 -6.82 21.35 7.07
C HIS A 153 -7.59 20.78 8.26
N ASP A 154 -7.20 21.17 9.46
CA ASP A 154 -7.88 20.79 10.69
C ASP A 154 -9.14 21.67 10.84
N PRO A 155 -10.35 21.09 10.79
CA PRO A 155 -11.60 21.86 10.76
C PRO A 155 -12.02 22.37 12.15
N VAL A 156 -11.10 22.96 12.90
CA VAL A 156 -11.33 23.45 14.27
C VAL A 156 -12.41 24.55 14.38
N GLU A 157 -12.71 25.20 13.25
CA GLU A 157 -13.73 26.23 13.15
C GLU A 157 -15.16 25.69 12.92
N ARG A 158 -15.31 24.40 12.73
CA ARG A 158 -16.63 23.79 12.48
C ARG A 158 -17.31 23.37 13.76
N ASP A 159 -18.57 23.74 13.89
CA ASP A 159 -19.42 23.33 15.02
C ASP A 159 -19.85 21.86 14.92
N GLU A 160 -19.85 21.30 13.71
CA GLU A 160 -20.28 19.94 13.43
C GLU A 160 -19.26 19.19 12.54
N LEU A 161 -18.92 17.94 12.94
CA LEU A 161 -18.08 17.02 12.17
C LEU A 161 -18.89 15.78 11.82
N VAL A 162 -18.89 15.43 10.54
CA VAL A 162 -19.45 14.17 10.05
C VAL A 162 -18.35 13.13 9.96
N VAL A 163 -18.52 12.03 10.70
CA VAL A 163 -17.56 10.92 10.72
C VAL A 163 -18.23 9.67 10.12
N ALA A 164 -17.63 9.13 9.07
CA ALA A 164 -18.04 7.86 8.48
C ALA A 164 -17.12 6.72 8.96
N GLY A 165 -17.70 5.68 9.55
CA GLY A 165 -16.98 4.49 9.99
C GLY A 165 -17.39 3.28 9.16
N PHE A 166 -16.42 2.58 8.59
CA PHE A 166 -16.65 1.36 7.82
C PHE A 166 -16.04 0.17 8.54
N THR A 167 -16.85 -0.86 8.79
CA THR A 167 -16.39 -2.07 9.46
C THR A 167 -17.25 -3.26 9.05
N GLY A 168 -16.74 -4.47 9.30
CA GLY A 168 -17.49 -5.70 9.08
C GLY A 168 -17.71 -6.11 7.63
N ASN A 169 -17.01 -5.49 6.67
CA ASN A 169 -17.06 -5.90 5.27
C ASN A 169 -16.37 -7.25 5.11
N THR A 170 -17.08 -8.20 4.51
CA THR A 170 -16.50 -9.51 4.18
C THR A 170 -15.70 -9.43 2.88
N ASP A 171 -14.69 -10.28 2.76
CA ASP A 171 -13.90 -10.45 1.54
C ASP A 171 -14.74 -10.91 0.34
N ALA A 172 -15.84 -11.64 0.60
CA ALA A 172 -16.75 -12.13 -0.43
C ALA A 172 -17.47 -11.01 -1.22
N GLY A 173 -17.64 -9.83 -0.64
CA GLY A 173 -18.24 -8.65 -1.30
C GLY A 173 -17.23 -7.72 -1.96
N PHE A 174 -15.95 -7.99 -1.85
CA PHE A 174 -14.92 -7.08 -2.36
C PHE A 174 -14.69 -7.26 -3.88
N PRO A 175 -14.52 -6.17 -4.65
CA PRO A 175 -14.61 -4.77 -4.26
C PRO A 175 -16.06 -4.31 -4.09
N ASN A 176 -16.40 -3.79 -2.92
CA ASN A 176 -17.74 -3.30 -2.58
C ASN A 176 -18.05 -2.02 -3.37
N ARG A 177 -18.36 -2.15 -4.67
CA ARG A 177 -18.56 -1.03 -5.58
C ARG A 177 -19.62 -0.04 -5.12
N GLU A 178 -20.69 -0.56 -4.55
CA GLU A 178 -21.80 0.26 -4.06
C GLU A 178 -21.37 1.10 -2.84
N VAL A 179 -20.59 0.52 -1.93
CA VAL A 179 -20.02 1.27 -0.80
C VAL A 179 -19.05 2.33 -1.30
N ALA A 180 -18.15 1.98 -2.20
CA ALA A 180 -17.17 2.93 -2.75
C ALA A 180 -17.80 4.04 -3.59
N HIS A 181 -18.99 3.81 -4.16
CA HIS A 181 -19.69 4.81 -4.96
C HIS A 181 -20.49 5.81 -4.11
N ASN A 182 -20.92 5.40 -2.90
CA ASN A 182 -21.79 6.19 -2.04
C ASN A 182 -21.04 6.91 -0.89
N VAL A 183 -19.72 6.90 -0.92
CA VAL A 183 -18.83 7.59 0.01
C VAL A 183 -18.09 8.71 -0.70
#